data_0d1274eacfef70af2722960aa9d6803e
#
_entry.id   0d1274eacfef70af2722960aa9d6803e
#
_cell.length_a   1.000
_cell.length_b   1.000
_cell.length_c   1.000
_cell.angle_alpha   90.00
_cell.angle_beta   90.00
_cell.angle_gamma   90.00
#
_symmetry.space_group_name_H-M   'P 1'
#
loop_
_entity.id
_entity.type
_entity.pdbx_description
1 polymer ?
#
loop_
_entity_poly.entity_id
_entity_poly.type
_entity_poly.pdbx_seq_one_letter_code
_entity_poly.pdbx_strand_id
1 'polypeptide(L)'
;MKGKIKMSTLKCKMCGGTLEINENETTATCEYCGTEQTIPKITDDVVGNLFNRANTLRLKSEFDKAEEIYNKIVGLDNTQSEAYWGIILCKYGIEYVEDPTTYKRVPTCHRTSYDAITADEDYKLAIQYADISQKIIYEAEAKAIDEIQKGILTISQNEKPYDVFILSLIHI
;
A
#
# COMPACT_ATOMS: atom_id res chain seq x y z
N MET A 1 34.71 10.35 17.33
CA MET A 1 34.40 9.74 16.03
C MET A 1 32.91 9.91 15.76
N LYS A 2 32.56 10.71 14.79
CA LYS A 2 31.16 10.78 14.33
C LYS A 2 30.90 9.48 13.56
N GLY A 3 30.07 8.58 14.11
CA GLY A 3 29.63 7.39 13.41
C GLY A 3 28.99 7.82 12.09
N LYS A 4 29.41 7.25 10.97
CA LYS A 4 28.75 7.42 9.68
C LYS A 4 27.30 6.92 9.86
N ILE A 5 26.33 7.82 9.82
CA ILE A 5 24.92 7.47 9.75
C ILE A 5 24.79 6.63 8.48
N LYS A 6 24.51 5.34 8.65
CA LYS A 6 24.28 4.44 7.51
C LYS A 6 22.89 4.79 6.96
N MET A 7 22.86 5.62 5.91
CA MET A 7 21.64 5.88 5.18
C MET A 7 21.24 4.62 4.44
N SER A 8 20.09 4.05 4.82
CA SER A 8 19.51 2.94 4.09
C SER A 8 18.74 3.47 2.88
N THR A 9 18.90 2.81 1.74
CA THR A 9 18.19 3.16 0.50
C THR A 9 16.93 2.33 0.38
N LEU A 10 15.77 2.98 0.35
CA LEU A 10 14.47 2.37 0.11
C LEU A 10 13.93 2.75 -1.26
N LYS A 11 13.10 1.87 -1.82
CA LYS A 11 12.28 2.19 -3.00
C LYS A 11 10.97 2.83 -2.56
N CYS A 12 10.59 3.91 -3.22
CA CYS A 12 9.26 4.50 -3.05
C CYS A 12 8.18 3.46 -3.38
N LYS A 13 7.28 3.23 -2.45
CA LYS A 13 6.19 2.25 -2.65
C LYS A 13 5.14 2.71 -3.66
N MET A 14 5.15 3.99 -4.05
CA MET A 14 4.18 4.57 -4.97
C MET A 14 4.70 4.71 -6.40
N CYS A 15 5.96 5.11 -6.60
CA CYS A 15 6.53 5.31 -7.94
C CYS A 15 7.77 4.47 -8.25
N GLY A 16 8.36 3.80 -7.24
CA GLY A 16 9.58 3.01 -7.39
C GLY A 16 10.88 3.81 -7.41
N GLY A 17 10.83 5.13 -7.28
CA GLY A 17 12.01 5.99 -7.14
C GLY A 17 12.79 5.69 -5.86
N THR A 18 14.02 6.13 -5.79
CA THR A 18 14.86 5.92 -4.60
C THR A 18 14.50 6.93 -3.51
N LEU A 19 14.31 6.45 -2.28
CA LEU A 19 14.13 7.26 -1.08
C LEU A 19 15.41 7.22 -0.26
N GLU A 20 15.91 8.39 0.12
CA GLU A 20 16.93 8.53 1.14
C GLU A 20 16.23 8.70 2.49
N ILE A 21 16.53 7.81 3.42
CA ILE A 21 15.90 7.79 4.74
C ILE A 21 16.95 7.96 5.83
N ASN A 22 16.61 8.73 6.85
CA ASN A 22 17.42 8.88 8.04
C ASN A 22 16.98 7.88 9.13
N GLU A 23 17.88 7.59 10.05
CA GLU A 23 17.57 6.78 11.22
C GLU A 23 16.41 7.43 12.02
N ASN A 24 15.46 6.61 12.46
CA ASN A 24 14.27 6.99 13.23
C ASN A 24 13.19 7.78 12.47
N GLU A 25 13.31 8.02 11.18
CA GLU A 25 12.19 8.52 10.38
C GLU A 25 11.21 7.40 10.08
N THR A 26 9.93 7.70 10.13
CA THR A 26 8.82 6.77 9.85
C THR A 26 7.92 7.25 8.72
N THR A 27 8.18 8.46 8.24
CA THR A 27 7.58 9.05 7.04
C THR A 27 8.66 9.71 6.18
N ALA A 28 8.44 9.76 4.88
CA ALA A 28 9.32 10.43 3.93
C ALA A 28 8.52 10.98 2.76
N THR A 29 9.00 12.07 2.19
CA THR A 29 8.48 12.61 0.92
C THR A 29 9.39 12.18 -0.21
N CYS A 30 8.83 11.54 -1.23
CA CYS A 30 9.58 11.11 -2.39
C CYS A 30 9.92 12.30 -3.29
N GLU A 31 11.19 12.52 -3.60
CA GLU A 31 11.61 13.59 -4.50
C GLU A 31 11.15 13.39 -5.95
N TYR A 32 10.88 12.15 -6.35
CA TYR A 32 10.45 11.81 -7.72
C TYR A 32 8.94 12.02 -7.95
N CYS A 33 8.08 11.59 -7.03
CA CYS A 33 6.62 11.73 -7.17
C CYS A 33 6.02 12.79 -6.25
N GLY A 34 6.79 13.40 -5.37
CA GLY A 34 6.36 14.47 -4.46
C GLY A 34 5.36 14.03 -3.38
N THR A 35 5.09 12.73 -3.24
CA THR A 35 4.08 12.23 -2.31
C THR A 35 4.73 11.81 -1.00
N GLU A 36 4.14 12.27 0.11
CA GLU A 36 4.50 11.82 1.44
C GLU A 36 3.97 10.41 1.68
N GLN A 37 4.78 9.58 2.30
CA GLN A 37 4.46 8.18 2.56
C GLN A 37 5.07 7.70 3.87
N THR A 38 4.49 6.65 4.43
CA THR A 38 5.07 5.91 5.54
C THR A 38 6.23 5.07 5.07
N ILE A 39 7.21 4.89 5.93
CA ILE A 39 8.38 4.03 5.70
C ILE A 39 8.58 3.07 6.86
N PRO A 40 9.16 1.88 6.59
CA PRO A 40 9.44 0.91 7.64
C PRO A 40 10.58 1.35 8.55
N LYS A 41 10.62 0.80 9.75
CA LYS A 41 11.80 0.86 10.60
C LYS A 41 12.83 -0.13 10.08
N ILE A 42 13.89 0.36 9.49
CA ILE A 42 14.96 -0.48 8.95
C ILE A 42 15.96 -0.82 10.08
N THR A 43 15.90 -2.07 10.52
CA THR A 43 16.79 -2.60 11.57
C THR A 43 18.09 -3.15 10.98
N ASP A 44 18.03 -3.67 9.76
CA ASP A 44 19.17 -4.23 9.04
C ASP A 44 18.93 -4.25 7.52
N ASP A 45 19.98 -4.59 6.77
CA ASP A 45 19.92 -4.62 5.30
C ASP A 45 18.98 -5.73 4.77
N VAL A 46 18.74 -6.80 5.53
CA VAL A 46 17.86 -7.90 5.12
C VAL A 46 16.43 -7.42 5.09
N VAL A 47 15.99 -6.76 6.15
CA VAL A 47 14.63 -6.18 6.23
C VAL A 47 14.43 -5.13 5.15
N GLY A 48 15.40 -4.23 4.96
CA GLY A 48 15.34 -3.23 3.89
C GLY A 48 15.19 -3.83 2.49
N ASN A 49 15.96 -4.88 2.19
CA ASN A 49 15.89 -5.58 0.91
C ASN A 49 14.55 -6.32 0.73
N LEU A 50 13.98 -6.89 1.78
CA LEU A 50 12.66 -7.53 1.72
C LEU A 50 11.57 -6.51 1.41
N PHE A 51 11.56 -5.34 2.05
CA PHE A 51 10.63 -4.26 1.73
C PHE A 51 10.77 -3.79 0.27
N ASN A 52 11.99 -3.56 -0.20
CA ASN A 52 12.24 -3.18 -1.58
C ASN A 52 11.72 -4.21 -2.58
N ARG A 53 11.91 -5.50 -2.30
CA ARG A 53 11.43 -6.59 -3.14
C ARG A 53 9.89 -6.66 -3.12
N ALA A 54 9.27 -6.59 -1.95
CA ALA A 54 7.81 -6.60 -1.81
C ALA A 54 7.17 -5.42 -2.55
N ASN A 55 7.70 -4.22 -2.36
CA ASN A 55 7.22 -3.02 -3.05
C ASN A 55 7.38 -3.13 -4.58
N THR A 56 8.50 -3.70 -5.07
CA THR A 56 8.72 -3.92 -6.50
C THR A 56 7.69 -4.89 -7.09
N LEU A 57 7.36 -5.98 -6.39
CA LEU A 57 6.34 -6.93 -6.81
C LEU A 57 4.95 -6.29 -6.83
N ARG A 58 4.61 -5.51 -5.82
CA ARG A 58 3.34 -4.80 -5.75
C ARG A 58 3.20 -3.79 -6.90
N LEU A 59 4.27 -3.04 -7.23
CA LEU A 59 4.30 -2.13 -8.39
C LEU A 59 4.09 -2.84 -9.74
N LYS A 60 4.37 -4.15 -9.80
CA LYS A 60 4.08 -5.01 -10.96
C LYS A 60 2.72 -5.70 -10.88
N SER A 61 1.88 -5.33 -9.92
CA SER A 61 0.59 -5.97 -9.62
C SER A 61 0.70 -7.46 -9.24
N GLU A 62 1.89 -7.92 -8.83
CA GLU A 62 2.13 -9.27 -8.30
C GLU A 62 1.80 -9.32 -6.79
N PHE A 63 0.55 -9.01 -6.46
CA PHE A 63 0.11 -8.78 -5.08
C PHE A 63 0.30 -10.00 -4.18
N ASP A 64 0.00 -11.21 -4.65
CA ASP A 64 0.12 -12.43 -3.83
C ASP A 64 1.58 -12.71 -3.46
N LYS A 65 2.51 -12.53 -4.41
CA LYS A 65 3.94 -12.69 -4.14
C LYS A 65 4.49 -11.60 -3.22
N ALA A 66 3.99 -10.37 -3.36
CA ALA A 66 4.36 -9.27 -2.48
C ALA A 66 3.88 -9.55 -1.04
N GLU A 67 2.65 -10.00 -0.88
CA GLU A 67 2.06 -10.36 0.42
C GLU A 67 2.88 -11.46 1.13
N GLU A 68 3.33 -12.50 0.40
CA GLU A 68 4.21 -13.52 0.97
C GLU A 68 5.49 -12.93 1.57
N ILE A 69 6.07 -11.89 0.94
CA ILE A 69 7.27 -11.24 1.45
C ILE A 69 6.95 -10.37 2.66
N TYR A 70 5.85 -9.62 2.65
CA TYR A 70 5.42 -8.86 3.84
C TYR A 70 5.16 -9.79 5.02
N ASN A 71 4.55 -10.94 4.81
CA ASN A 71 4.36 -11.96 5.85
C ASN A 71 5.71 -12.51 6.38
N LYS A 72 6.73 -12.65 5.54
CA LYS A 72 8.10 -13.01 6.00
C LYS A 72 8.68 -11.91 6.89
N ILE A 73 8.48 -10.64 6.55
CA ILE A 73 8.92 -9.52 7.38
C ILE A 73 8.22 -9.54 8.75
N VAL A 74 6.91 -9.75 8.77
CA VAL A 74 6.14 -9.92 10.02
C VAL A 74 6.66 -11.10 10.85
N GLY A 75 7.07 -12.19 10.21
CA GLY A 75 7.71 -13.33 10.88
C GLY A 75 9.07 -13.02 11.50
N LEU A 76 9.81 -12.05 10.96
CA LEU A 76 11.09 -11.58 11.51
C LEU A 76 10.90 -10.55 12.63
N ASP A 77 9.96 -9.62 12.45
CA ASP A 77 9.60 -8.58 13.41
C ASP A 77 8.10 -8.29 13.31
N ASN A 78 7.35 -8.82 14.25
CA ASN A 78 5.90 -8.66 14.31
C ASN A 78 5.42 -7.28 14.78
N THR A 79 6.33 -6.35 15.00
CA THR A 79 6.03 -4.94 15.34
C THR A 79 6.18 -3.98 14.16
N GLN A 80 6.46 -4.51 12.97
CA GLN A 80 6.63 -3.73 11.74
C GLN A 80 5.26 -3.29 11.18
N SER A 81 4.80 -2.11 11.57
CA SER A 81 3.53 -1.53 11.11
C SER A 81 3.43 -1.45 9.59
N GLU A 82 4.53 -1.07 8.92
CA GLU A 82 4.58 -0.94 7.46
C GLU A 82 4.43 -2.29 6.74
N ALA A 83 4.83 -3.42 7.36
CA ALA A 83 4.62 -4.73 6.77
C ALA A 83 3.13 -5.12 6.77
N TYR A 84 2.43 -4.88 7.87
CA TYR A 84 0.98 -5.07 7.93
C TYR A 84 0.25 -4.15 6.95
N TRP A 85 0.67 -2.89 6.84
CA TRP A 85 0.13 -1.99 5.83
C TRP A 85 0.38 -2.50 4.41
N GLY A 86 1.57 -3.03 4.13
CA GLY A 86 1.88 -3.69 2.85
C GLY A 86 0.95 -4.86 2.53
N ILE A 87 0.59 -5.68 3.52
CA ILE A 87 -0.39 -6.77 3.38
C ILE A 87 -1.76 -6.19 3.00
N ILE A 88 -2.21 -5.13 3.65
CA ILE A 88 -3.45 -4.43 3.31
C ILE A 88 -3.43 -3.95 1.86
N LEU A 89 -2.34 -3.31 1.42
CA LEU A 89 -2.22 -2.85 0.03
C LEU A 89 -2.33 -4.01 -0.97
N CYS A 90 -1.81 -5.19 -0.62
CA CYS A 90 -1.92 -6.39 -1.46
C CYS A 90 -3.34 -6.96 -1.45
N LYS A 91 -3.99 -7.06 -0.30
CA LYS A 91 -5.36 -7.57 -0.16
C LYS A 91 -6.37 -6.80 -1.02
N TYR A 92 -6.24 -5.49 -1.08
CA TYR A 92 -7.10 -4.61 -1.87
C TYR A 92 -6.57 -4.35 -3.28
N GLY A 93 -5.41 -4.90 -3.63
CA GLY A 93 -4.79 -4.72 -4.94
C GLY A 93 -4.52 -3.25 -5.23
N ILE A 94 -3.90 -2.55 -4.29
CA ILE A 94 -3.69 -1.11 -4.40
C ILE A 94 -2.52 -0.81 -5.35
N GLU A 95 -2.84 -0.05 -6.38
CA GLU A 95 -1.89 0.62 -7.26
C GLU A 95 -2.01 2.14 -7.08
N TYR A 96 -0.88 2.83 -7.03
CA TYR A 96 -0.87 4.29 -6.94
C TYR A 96 -0.68 4.89 -8.32
N VAL A 97 -1.64 5.70 -8.76
CA VAL A 97 -1.62 6.41 -10.03
C VAL A 97 -1.45 7.91 -9.80
N GLU A 98 -0.98 8.63 -10.81
CA GLU A 98 -0.85 10.08 -10.73
C GLU A 98 -2.22 10.74 -10.89
N ASP A 99 -2.57 11.59 -9.91
CA ASP A 99 -3.74 12.46 -10.00
C ASP A 99 -3.43 13.61 -10.98
N PRO A 100 -4.20 13.78 -12.06
CA PRO A 100 -3.93 14.80 -13.08
C PRO A 100 -4.05 16.24 -12.58
N THR A 101 -4.70 16.45 -11.43
CA THR A 101 -4.91 17.76 -10.84
C THR A 101 -3.81 18.17 -9.88
N THR A 102 -3.40 17.23 -9.01
CA THR A 102 -2.42 17.49 -7.94
C THR A 102 -1.02 16.99 -8.28
N TYR A 103 -0.88 16.17 -9.32
CA TYR A 103 0.35 15.43 -9.70
C TYR A 103 0.92 14.55 -8.60
N LYS A 104 0.14 14.28 -7.56
CA LYS A 104 0.49 13.34 -6.49
C LYS A 104 -0.04 11.96 -6.76
N ARG A 105 0.54 10.97 -6.12
CA ARG A 105 0.08 9.60 -6.21
C ARG A 105 -1.14 9.37 -5.33
N VAL A 106 -2.17 8.80 -5.92
CA VAL A 106 -3.44 8.44 -5.26
C VAL A 106 -3.73 6.96 -5.47
N PRO A 107 -4.37 6.28 -4.50
CA PRO A 107 -4.65 4.85 -4.61
C PRO A 107 -5.76 4.56 -5.63
N THR A 108 -5.61 3.43 -6.31
CA THR A 108 -6.67 2.73 -7.05
C THR A 108 -6.75 1.29 -6.58
N CYS A 109 -7.92 0.65 -6.73
CA CYS A 109 -8.16 -0.71 -6.24
C CYS A 109 -8.38 -1.67 -7.41
N HIS A 110 -7.60 -2.76 -7.46
CA HIS A 110 -7.77 -3.84 -8.43
C HIS A 110 -8.52 -5.05 -7.86
N ARG A 111 -8.78 -5.06 -6.55
CA ARG A 111 -9.53 -6.09 -5.84
C ARG A 111 -10.65 -5.43 -5.06
N THR A 112 -11.81 -6.06 -5.01
CA THR A 112 -12.96 -5.58 -4.25
C THR A 112 -13.14 -6.37 -2.96
N SER A 113 -13.54 -5.68 -1.90
CA SER A 113 -13.96 -6.26 -0.63
C SER A 113 -15.24 -5.60 -0.15
N TYR A 114 -16.11 -6.38 0.47
CA TYR A 114 -17.34 -5.87 1.09
C TYR A 114 -17.09 -5.29 2.48
N ASP A 115 -16.01 -5.72 3.12
CA ASP A 115 -15.65 -5.26 4.45
C ASP A 115 -14.80 -3.99 4.37
N ALA A 116 -15.01 -3.08 5.32
CA ALA A 116 -14.18 -1.89 5.45
C ALA A 116 -12.75 -2.27 5.87
N ILE A 117 -11.74 -1.54 5.37
CA ILE A 117 -10.34 -1.72 5.77
C ILE A 117 -10.19 -1.70 7.30
N THR A 118 -10.89 -0.80 7.96
CA THR A 118 -10.83 -0.64 9.43
C THR A 118 -11.27 -1.89 10.22
N ALA A 119 -12.00 -2.81 9.59
CA ALA A 119 -12.40 -4.08 10.18
C ALA A 119 -11.32 -5.17 10.02
N ASP A 120 -10.35 -4.99 9.11
CA ASP A 120 -9.30 -5.96 8.84
C ASP A 120 -8.28 -6.04 10.00
N GLU A 121 -7.89 -7.28 10.36
CA GLU A 121 -6.96 -7.50 11.46
C GLU A 121 -5.56 -6.95 11.18
N ASP A 122 -5.08 -7.04 9.93
CA ASP A 122 -3.77 -6.49 9.57
C ASP A 122 -3.78 -4.96 9.63
N TYR A 123 -4.91 -4.32 9.29
CA TYR A 123 -5.07 -2.88 9.51
C TYR A 123 -4.97 -2.51 10.98
N LYS A 124 -5.65 -3.24 11.86
CA LYS A 124 -5.59 -3.01 13.31
C LYS A 124 -4.17 -3.16 13.84
N LEU A 125 -3.44 -4.15 13.36
CA LEU A 125 -2.03 -4.36 13.73
C LEU A 125 -1.12 -3.27 13.17
N ALA A 126 -1.35 -2.82 11.93
CA ALA A 126 -0.63 -1.67 11.37
C ALA A 126 -0.80 -0.42 12.25
N ILE A 127 -2.03 -0.11 12.65
CA ILE A 127 -2.34 1.02 13.54
C ILE A 127 -1.76 0.82 14.95
N GLN A 128 -1.81 -0.41 15.47
CA GLN A 128 -1.29 -0.71 16.82
C GLN A 128 0.21 -0.43 16.93
N TYR A 129 1.00 -0.80 15.92
CA TYR A 129 2.46 -0.65 15.94
C TYR A 129 2.96 0.63 15.29
N ALA A 130 2.09 1.41 14.67
CA ALA A 130 2.41 2.70 14.07
C ALA A 130 2.66 3.79 15.12
N ASP A 131 3.58 4.69 14.82
CA ASP A 131 3.66 5.95 15.56
C ASP A 131 2.58 6.96 15.07
N ILE A 132 2.56 8.14 15.70
CA ILE A 132 1.55 9.15 15.41
C ILE A 132 1.57 9.59 13.93
N SER A 133 2.75 9.78 13.35
CA SER A 133 2.90 10.24 11.97
C SER A 133 2.41 9.17 10.98
N GLN A 134 2.77 7.92 11.23
CA GLN A 134 2.30 6.79 10.41
C GLN A 134 0.78 6.60 10.51
N LYS A 135 0.21 6.70 11.72
CA LYS A 135 -1.25 6.57 11.94
C LYS A 135 -2.04 7.56 11.09
N ILE A 136 -1.63 8.82 11.10
CA ILE A 136 -2.31 9.87 10.32
C ILE A 136 -2.38 9.50 8.84
N ILE A 137 -1.28 9.00 8.27
CA ILE A 137 -1.22 8.61 6.86
C ILE A 137 -2.04 7.34 6.60
N TYR A 138 -1.90 6.30 7.45
CA TYR A 138 -2.67 5.06 7.28
C TYR A 138 -4.19 5.29 7.38
N GLU A 139 -4.64 6.11 8.32
CA GLU A 139 -6.05 6.43 8.49
C GLU A 139 -6.60 7.22 7.30
N ALA A 140 -5.83 8.18 6.78
CA ALA A 140 -6.21 8.96 5.60
C ALA A 140 -6.28 8.09 4.33
N GLU A 141 -5.28 7.23 4.12
CA GLU A 141 -5.27 6.30 2.97
C GLU A 141 -6.36 5.23 3.09
N ALA A 142 -6.58 4.67 4.28
CA ALA A 142 -7.65 3.69 4.51
C ALA A 142 -9.02 4.28 4.18
N LYS A 143 -9.28 5.51 4.60
CA LYS A 143 -10.51 6.22 4.26
C LYS A 143 -10.68 6.40 2.75
N ALA A 144 -9.63 6.82 2.05
CA ALA A 144 -9.66 6.98 0.59
C ALA A 144 -9.92 5.63 -0.12
N ILE A 145 -9.30 4.56 0.33
CA ILE A 145 -9.51 3.21 -0.23
C ILE A 145 -10.94 2.73 0.03
N ASP A 146 -11.49 2.92 1.23
CA ASP A 146 -12.87 2.56 1.53
C ASP A 146 -13.88 3.34 0.68
N GLU A 147 -13.63 4.60 0.41
CA GLU A 147 -14.48 5.41 -0.48
C GLU A 147 -14.44 4.88 -1.93
N ILE A 148 -13.28 4.46 -2.42
CA ILE A 148 -13.13 3.83 -3.75
C ILE A 148 -13.89 2.49 -3.78
N GLN A 149 -13.72 1.65 -2.76
CA GLN A 149 -14.42 0.36 -2.65
C GLN A 149 -15.94 0.53 -2.68
N LYS A 150 -16.47 1.49 -1.93
CA LYS A 150 -17.91 1.80 -1.94
C LYS A 150 -18.38 2.24 -3.32
N GLY A 151 -17.59 3.06 -4.03
CA GLY A 151 -17.89 3.47 -5.40
C GLY A 151 -17.97 2.29 -6.36
N ILE A 152 -17.00 1.37 -6.31
CA ILE A 152 -16.98 0.17 -7.15
C ILE A 152 -18.19 -0.73 -6.87
N LEU A 153 -18.50 -0.99 -5.60
CA LEU A 153 -19.64 -1.81 -5.20
C LEU A 153 -20.98 -1.19 -5.62
N THR A 154 -21.12 0.12 -5.54
CA THR A 154 -22.32 0.83 -6.00
C THR A 154 -22.52 0.70 -7.50
N ILE A 155 -21.45 0.81 -8.30
CA ILE A 155 -21.52 0.64 -9.75
C ILE A 155 -21.92 -0.79 -10.09
N SER A 156 -21.30 -1.80 -9.47
CA SER A 156 -21.62 -3.21 -9.72
C SER A 156 -23.05 -3.61 -9.35
N GLN A 157 -23.63 -2.96 -8.34
CA GLN A 157 -25.03 -3.18 -7.95
C GLN A 157 -26.04 -2.48 -8.89
N ASN A 158 -25.63 -1.40 -9.55
CA ASN A 158 -26.45 -0.64 -10.48
C ASN A 158 -26.37 -1.14 -11.92
N GLU A 159 -25.42 -2.01 -12.25
CA GLU A 159 -25.40 -2.75 -13.51
C GLU A 159 -26.60 -3.69 -13.54
N LYS A 160 -27.65 -3.26 -14.24
CA LYS A 160 -28.87 -4.03 -14.38
C LYS A 160 -28.58 -5.35 -15.10
N PRO A 161 -29.21 -6.48 -14.71
CA PRO A 161 -29.01 -7.79 -15.35
C PRO A 161 -29.41 -7.82 -16.83
N TYR A 162 -29.91 -6.72 -17.40
CA TYR A 162 -30.26 -6.58 -18.81
C TYR A 162 -29.05 -6.56 -19.75
N ASP A 163 -27.89 -6.08 -19.31
CA ASP A 163 -26.69 -6.01 -20.17
C ASP A 163 -26.06 -7.37 -20.41
N VAL A 164 -26.18 -8.28 -19.44
CA VAL A 164 -25.74 -9.68 -19.61
C VAL A 164 -26.63 -10.45 -20.60
N PHE A 165 -27.91 -10.13 -20.64
CA PHE A 165 -28.88 -10.76 -21.57
C PHE A 165 -28.69 -10.31 -23.01
N ILE A 166 -28.34 -9.03 -23.23
CA ILE A 166 -28.07 -8.47 -24.56
C ILE A 166 -26.77 -9.04 -25.13
N LEU A 167 -25.72 -9.20 -24.32
CA LEU A 167 -24.46 -9.81 -24.76
C LEU A 167 -24.60 -11.30 -25.10
N SER A 168 -25.50 -12.04 -24.44
CA SER A 168 -25.81 -13.44 -24.76
C SER A 168 -26.63 -13.58 -26.06
N LEU A 169 -27.41 -12.56 -26.45
CA LEU A 169 -28.19 -12.54 -27.69
C LEU A 169 -27.35 -12.14 -28.91
N ILE A 170 -26.22 -11.47 -28.74
CA ILE A 170 -25.29 -11.07 -29.83
C ILE A 170 -24.36 -12.23 -30.23
N HIS A 171 -24.24 -13.30 -29.43
CA HIS A 171 -23.41 -14.48 -29.68
C HIS A 171 -24.18 -15.70 -30.23
N ILE A 172 -25.39 -15.54 -30.71
CA ILE A 172 -26.12 -16.56 -31.46
C ILE A 172 -25.92 -16.36 -32.96
#